data_9eecb5732c3d1527f990406ca320a8af
#
_entry.id   9eecb5732c3d1527f990406ca320a8af
#
_cell.length_a   1.000
_cell.length_b   1.000
_cell.length_c   1.000
_cell.angle_alpha   90.00
_cell.angle_beta   90.00
_cell.angle_gamma   90.00
#
_symmetry.space_group_name_H-M   'P 1'
#
loop_
_entity.id
_entity.type
_entity.pdbx_description
1 polymer ?
#
loop_
_entity_poly.entity_id
_entity_poly.type
_entity_poly.pdbx_seq_one_letter_code
_entity_poly.pdbx_strand_id
1 'polypeptide(L)'
;MLPFQMIAGGKFTLSTANLLSGIDILCQSQKPPDYVVIRAITGWGEANDAQAIEWWWEKSMAQGTAKGMLQSSAAANAPALTSAFLASGGFTTYDTFNPPSFAALASTAVTGTAGTFIVSMANTGSIAVGDYVRLYNQAGEQQISGYLFQVTAVTANVSITLGYMASSGMTFAADATTGFVKKIIPNRMYPRLAYIANITQATEAVISFTAQNDFTPGEIIGLRVPFISSTEPTMIEANNLEVRVLSVTNSATVSSVTVDLDTTGFTAFAFATSATAAAGVSPAIAVPSASGVVPFNGSATIPQQPPGTNLLDAFDNRNCQIIHLGAGLFNVASFAADAEDVWMWQAYKYDDYQSFT
;
A
#
# COMPACT_ATOMS: atom_id res chain seq x y z
N MET A 1 9.22 -20.21 33.04
CA MET A 1 9.35 -19.86 31.61
C MET A 1 7.97 -20.15 31.01
N LEU A 2 7.24 -19.14 30.64
CA LEU A 2 5.91 -19.35 30.03
C LEU A 2 6.12 -20.04 28.68
N PRO A 3 5.42 -21.10 28.36
CA PRO A 3 5.53 -21.74 27.06
C PRO A 3 5.05 -20.79 25.98
N PHE A 4 5.91 -20.51 25.01
CA PHE A 4 5.55 -19.79 23.80
C PHE A 4 4.94 -20.77 22.81
N GLN A 5 3.73 -20.50 22.36
CA GLN A 5 3.15 -21.22 21.25
C GLN A 5 3.35 -20.39 19.97
N MET A 6 4.05 -20.95 18.99
CA MET A 6 4.10 -20.35 17.66
C MET A 6 2.72 -20.49 17.02
N ILE A 7 2.10 -19.35 16.67
CA ILE A 7 0.76 -19.32 16.08
C ILE A 7 0.81 -19.14 14.57
N ALA A 8 1.89 -18.57 14.04
CA ALA A 8 2.12 -18.41 12.61
C ALA A 8 3.61 -18.17 12.33
N GLY A 9 4.02 -18.40 11.10
CA GLY A 9 5.37 -18.10 10.64
C GLY A 9 5.52 -18.38 9.15
N GLY A 10 6.53 -17.78 8.55
CA GLY A 10 6.79 -17.90 7.12
C GLY A 10 8.02 -17.14 6.68
N LYS A 11 8.15 -17.02 5.37
CA LYS A 11 9.20 -16.23 4.71
C LYS A 11 8.57 -15.22 3.78
N PHE A 12 9.24 -14.10 3.59
CA PHE A 12 8.89 -13.12 2.58
C PHE A 12 10.17 -12.58 1.93
N THR A 13 10.04 -12.13 0.70
CA THR A 13 11.11 -11.44 -0.03
C THR A 13 10.75 -9.98 -0.11
N LEU A 14 11.71 -9.10 0.17
CA LEU A 14 11.52 -7.68 0.05
C LEU A 14 11.41 -7.27 -1.42
N SER A 15 10.52 -6.35 -1.68
CA SER A 15 10.44 -5.63 -2.95
C SER A 15 10.79 -4.16 -2.71
N THR A 16 11.08 -3.42 -3.77
CA THR A 16 11.26 -1.96 -3.69
C THR A 16 10.05 -1.28 -3.03
N ALA A 17 8.83 -1.79 -3.28
CA ALA A 17 7.62 -1.31 -2.63
C ALA A 17 7.65 -1.51 -1.12
N ASN A 18 8.10 -2.68 -0.65
CA ASN A 18 8.19 -2.98 0.78
C ASN A 18 9.21 -2.09 1.50
N LEU A 19 10.30 -1.75 0.85
CA LEU A 19 11.30 -0.82 1.40
C LEU A 19 10.72 0.58 1.64
N LEU A 20 9.75 1.00 0.85
CA LEU A 20 9.15 2.34 0.95
C LEU A 20 7.92 2.39 1.87
N SER A 21 7.12 1.34 1.90
CA SER A 21 5.81 1.34 2.57
C SER A 21 5.63 0.26 3.61
N GLY A 22 6.64 -0.60 3.81
CA GLY A 22 6.50 -1.79 4.65
C GLY A 22 5.73 -2.92 3.97
N ILE A 23 5.42 -3.97 4.73
CA ILE A 23 4.71 -5.15 4.26
C ILE A 23 3.66 -5.58 5.28
N ASP A 24 2.50 -5.98 4.80
CA ASP A 24 1.44 -6.59 5.60
C ASP A 24 1.52 -8.10 5.49
N ILE A 25 1.62 -8.77 6.63
CA ILE A 25 1.68 -10.23 6.72
C ILE A 25 0.40 -10.73 7.36
N LEU A 26 -0.28 -11.64 6.68
CA LEU A 26 -1.45 -12.31 7.21
C LEU A 26 -1.02 -13.38 8.22
N CYS A 27 -1.35 -13.15 9.47
CA CYS A 27 -1.28 -14.17 10.50
C CYS A 27 -2.62 -14.92 10.50
N GLN A 28 -2.62 -16.17 10.05
CA GLN A 28 -3.86 -17.00 9.99
C GLN A 28 -4.40 -17.40 11.37
N SER A 29 -4.10 -16.61 12.38
CA SER A 29 -4.58 -16.74 13.74
C SER A 29 -5.73 -15.79 13.99
N GLN A 30 -6.74 -16.25 14.72
CA GLN A 30 -7.82 -15.39 15.22
C GLN A 30 -7.41 -14.59 16.46
N LYS A 31 -6.30 -14.93 17.07
CA LYS A 31 -5.78 -14.24 18.26
C LYS A 31 -4.60 -13.37 17.90
N PRO A 32 -4.54 -12.11 18.40
CA PRO A 32 -3.40 -11.25 18.19
C PRO A 32 -2.13 -11.90 18.77
N PRO A 33 -1.00 -11.77 18.10
CA PRO A 33 0.27 -12.24 18.64
C PRO A 33 0.67 -11.42 19.87
N ASP A 34 1.32 -12.06 20.81
CA ASP A 34 1.92 -11.39 21.96
C ASP A 34 3.41 -11.07 21.71
N TYR A 35 4.02 -11.80 20.78
CA TYR A 35 5.40 -11.59 20.36
C TYR A 35 5.56 -11.86 18.87
N VAL A 36 6.27 -10.99 18.20
CA VAL A 36 6.61 -11.10 16.77
C VAL A 36 8.10 -10.91 16.60
N VAL A 37 8.71 -11.73 15.78
CA VAL A 37 10.13 -11.61 15.42
C VAL A 37 10.30 -11.78 13.92
N ILE A 38 11.18 -10.97 13.32
CA ILE A 38 11.65 -11.17 11.95
C ILE A 38 13.18 -11.30 11.97
N ARG A 39 13.69 -12.12 11.07
CA ARG A 39 15.13 -12.37 10.91
C ARG A 39 15.51 -12.35 9.45
N ALA A 40 16.61 -11.65 9.12
CA ALA A 40 17.20 -11.74 7.80
C ALA A 40 17.74 -13.16 7.55
N ILE A 41 17.49 -13.69 6.37
CA ILE A 41 18.04 -14.98 5.90
C ILE A 41 19.15 -14.75 4.90
N THR A 42 18.97 -13.79 4.00
CA THR A 42 19.99 -13.36 3.03
C THR A 42 20.75 -12.18 3.58
N GLY A 43 21.90 -11.91 2.99
CA GLY A 43 22.76 -10.83 3.43
C GLY A 43 23.69 -11.17 4.59
N TRP A 44 23.63 -12.37 5.15
CA TRP A 44 24.55 -12.82 6.19
C TRP A 44 25.94 -13.05 5.58
N GLY A 45 26.90 -12.19 5.94
CA GLY A 45 28.30 -12.38 5.57
C GLY A 45 28.76 -11.59 4.36
N GLU A 46 27.98 -10.68 3.82
CA GLU A 46 28.46 -9.72 2.83
C GLU A 46 29.36 -8.68 3.49
N ALA A 47 30.57 -8.52 2.94
CA ALA A 47 31.71 -7.95 3.66
C ALA A 47 31.62 -6.43 3.92
N ASN A 48 30.59 -5.75 3.44
CA ASN A 48 30.53 -4.29 3.46
C ASN A 48 29.19 -3.68 3.89
N ASP A 49 28.17 -4.49 4.24
CA ASP A 49 26.86 -3.95 4.57
C ASP A 49 26.52 -4.13 6.05
N ALA A 50 26.15 -3.03 6.70
CA ALA A 50 25.54 -3.08 8.01
C ALA A 50 24.15 -3.71 7.87
N GLN A 51 23.90 -4.82 8.58
CA GLN A 51 22.66 -5.58 8.39
C GLN A 51 21.89 -5.73 9.68
N ALA A 52 20.55 -5.62 9.60
CA ALA A 52 19.70 -6.06 10.68
C ALA A 52 19.68 -7.59 10.70
N ILE A 53 20.04 -8.15 11.85
CA ILE A 53 19.99 -9.59 12.04
C ILE A 53 18.60 -10.01 12.47
N GLU A 54 18.00 -9.24 13.38
CA GLU A 54 16.74 -9.57 13.98
C GLU A 54 16.01 -8.30 14.46
N TRP A 55 14.69 -8.26 14.27
CA TRP A 55 13.80 -7.31 14.89
C TRP A 55 12.69 -8.06 15.63
N TRP A 56 12.28 -7.53 16.79
CA TRP A 56 11.15 -8.08 17.55
C TRP A 56 10.28 -7.02 18.18
N TRP A 57 9.06 -7.41 18.43
CA TRP A 57 8.05 -6.65 19.13
C TRP A 57 7.30 -7.57 20.09
N GLU A 58 6.92 -7.04 21.23
CA GLU A 58 6.06 -7.71 22.21
C GLU A 58 4.87 -6.82 22.57
N LYS A 59 3.77 -7.41 23.02
CA LYS A 59 2.52 -6.68 23.30
C LYS A 59 2.62 -5.60 24.38
N SER A 60 3.64 -5.64 25.21
CA SER A 60 3.95 -4.57 26.18
C SER A 60 4.56 -3.33 25.53
N MET A 61 5.03 -3.43 24.29
CA MET A 61 5.58 -2.32 23.53
C MET A 61 4.48 -1.56 22.79
N ALA A 62 4.73 -0.27 22.54
CA ALA A 62 3.82 0.54 21.72
C ALA A 62 3.75 0.00 20.29
N GLN A 63 2.59 0.13 19.65
CA GLN A 63 2.43 -0.18 18.24
C GLN A 63 3.31 0.75 17.39
N GLY A 64 3.85 0.22 16.29
CA GLY A 64 4.77 0.95 15.42
C GLY A 64 6.22 1.01 15.92
N THR A 65 6.53 0.38 17.04
CA THR A 65 7.90 0.30 17.59
C THR A 65 8.55 -1.04 17.29
N ALA A 66 9.87 -1.13 17.46
CA ALA A 66 10.61 -2.38 17.43
C ALA A 66 11.88 -2.29 18.26
N LYS A 67 12.33 -3.42 18.77
CA LYS A 67 13.71 -3.62 19.27
C LYS A 67 14.42 -4.53 18.29
N GLY A 68 15.71 -4.33 18.11
CA GLY A 68 16.48 -5.13 17.17
C GLY A 68 17.93 -5.29 17.52
N MET A 69 18.54 -6.22 16.84
CA MET A 69 19.99 -6.42 16.82
C MET A 69 20.50 -6.15 15.43
N LEU A 70 21.44 -5.22 15.33
CA LEU A 70 22.10 -4.81 14.10
C LEU A 70 23.55 -5.29 14.14
N GLN A 71 24.03 -5.77 13.01
CA GLN A 71 25.45 -5.98 12.80
C GLN A 71 25.97 -4.78 11.99
N SER A 72 26.89 -4.00 12.55
CA SER A 72 27.56 -2.96 11.78
C SER A 72 28.65 -3.57 10.92
N SER A 73 28.79 -3.11 9.69
CA SER A 73 29.99 -3.32 8.89
C SER A 73 31.10 -2.47 9.50
N ALA A 74 31.79 -2.96 10.50
CA ALA A 74 33.02 -2.31 10.92
C ALA A 74 34.08 -2.58 9.86
N ALA A 75 34.69 -1.49 9.36
CA ALA A 75 35.85 -1.61 8.52
C ALA A 75 36.80 -2.68 9.06
N ALA A 76 37.04 -3.65 8.25
CA ALA A 76 38.14 -4.59 8.20
C ALA A 76 38.22 -5.75 9.18
N ASN A 77 37.69 -5.82 10.41
CA ASN A 77 38.01 -7.00 11.23
C ASN A 77 37.09 -7.39 12.39
N ALA A 78 36.05 -6.68 12.73
CA ALA A 78 35.16 -7.12 13.80
C ALA A 78 33.76 -6.50 13.64
N PRO A 79 32.76 -7.26 13.10
CA PRO A 79 31.40 -6.80 13.11
C PRO A 79 30.94 -6.59 14.56
N ALA A 80 30.56 -5.37 14.90
CA ALA A 80 30.01 -5.07 16.21
C ALA A 80 28.50 -5.30 16.20
N LEU A 81 28.03 -6.12 17.10
CA LEU A 81 26.61 -6.26 17.38
C LEU A 81 26.15 -5.08 18.23
N THR A 82 25.16 -4.36 17.76
CA THR A 82 24.54 -3.26 18.50
C THR A 82 23.06 -3.51 18.66
N SER A 83 22.50 -3.12 19.80
CA SER A 83 21.05 -3.10 19.99
C SER A 83 20.47 -1.82 19.41
N ALA A 84 19.31 -1.92 18.78
CA ALA A 84 18.59 -0.81 18.22
C ALA A 84 17.16 -0.74 18.76
N PHE A 85 16.61 0.46 18.78
CA PHE A 85 15.21 0.72 19.08
C PHE A 85 14.61 1.65 18.03
N LEU A 86 13.50 1.20 17.44
CA LEU A 86 12.68 2.02 16.55
C LEU A 86 11.50 2.57 17.33
N ALA A 87 11.40 3.89 17.42
CA ALA A 87 10.28 4.58 18.03
C ALA A 87 9.07 4.68 17.08
N SER A 88 9.27 4.46 15.77
CA SER A 88 8.22 4.47 14.75
C SER A 88 8.65 3.64 13.54
N GLY A 89 7.69 3.23 12.70
CA GLY A 89 7.97 2.43 11.51
C GLY A 89 8.37 0.98 11.80
N GLY A 90 8.09 0.50 13.00
CA GLY A 90 8.27 -0.90 13.42
C GLY A 90 7.02 -1.76 13.22
N PHE A 91 6.73 -2.64 14.16
CA PHE A 91 5.61 -3.57 14.08
C PHE A 91 4.28 -2.93 14.50
N THR A 92 3.23 -3.17 13.74
CA THR A 92 1.85 -2.88 14.12
C THR A 92 1.01 -4.12 13.92
N THR A 93 0.28 -4.54 14.95
CA THR A 93 -0.64 -5.67 14.87
C THR A 93 -2.07 -5.17 14.90
N TYR A 94 -2.91 -5.66 14.03
CA TYR A 94 -4.32 -5.30 13.99
C TYR A 94 -5.15 -6.43 13.40
N ASP A 95 -6.45 -6.42 13.70
CA ASP A 95 -7.34 -7.36 13.09
C ASP A 95 -7.94 -6.78 11.79
N THR A 96 -8.30 -7.66 10.87
CA THR A 96 -8.79 -7.27 9.53
C THR A 96 -10.08 -6.47 9.57
N PHE A 97 -10.88 -6.60 10.63
CA PHE A 97 -12.13 -5.85 10.81
C PHE A 97 -11.95 -4.51 11.53
N ASN A 98 -10.85 -4.36 12.29
CA ASN A 98 -10.56 -3.16 13.07
C ASN A 98 -9.17 -2.61 12.74
N PRO A 99 -8.92 -2.15 11.49
CA PRO A 99 -7.65 -1.54 11.14
C PRO A 99 -7.44 -0.26 11.97
N PRO A 100 -6.20 0.11 12.29
CA PRO A 100 -5.90 1.33 12.99
C PRO A 100 -6.55 2.54 12.32
N SER A 101 -7.23 3.36 13.10
CA SER A 101 -7.86 4.59 12.63
C SER A 101 -7.00 5.78 12.96
N PHE A 102 -6.71 6.61 11.97
CA PHE A 102 -5.99 7.85 12.13
C PHE A 102 -6.94 9.04 12.08
N ALA A 103 -6.57 10.15 12.73
CA ALA A 103 -7.34 11.38 12.67
C ALA A 103 -7.34 11.93 11.22
N ALA A 104 -8.46 12.51 10.84
CA ALA A 104 -8.56 13.29 9.62
C ALA A 104 -7.85 14.63 9.80
N LEU A 105 -7.03 15.01 8.85
CA LEU A 105 -6.32 16.28 8.82
C LEU A 105 -6.90 17.17 7.73
N ALA A 106 -7.12 18.46 8.03
CA ALA A 106 -7.65 19.39 7.06
C ALA A 106 -6.60 19.71 5.98
N SER A 107 -7.01 19.70 4.71
CA SER A 107 -6.26 20.25 3.59
C SER A 107 -6.75 21.67 3.29
N THR A 108 -5.86 22.52 2.80
CA THR A 108 -6.17 23.93 2.48
C THR A 108 -6.06 24.21 0.98
N ALA A 109 -5.31 23.44 0.26
CA ALA A 109 -5.20 23.51 -1.21
C ALA A 109 -4.68 22.20 -1.77
N VAL A 110 -5.04 21.90 -3.00
CA VAL A 110 -4.40 20.88 -3.83
C VAL A 110 -3.87 21.57 -5.08
N THR A 111 -2.58 21.41 -5.32
CA THR A 111 -1.92 22.02 -6.50
C THR A 111 -1.08 20.96 -7.19
N GLY A 112 -0.91 21.10 -8.48
CA GLY A 112 -0.02 20.20 -9.21
C GLY A 112 -0.21 20.26 -10.72
N THR A 113 0.84 19.94 -11.41
CA THR A 113 0.86 19.63 -12.83
C THR A 113 1.09 18.13 -12.98
N ALA A 114 0.87 17.59 -14.17
CA ALA A 114 1.11 16.17 -14.46
C ALA A 114 2.41 15.67 -13.77
N GLY A 115 2.27 14.75 -12.86
CA GLY A 115 3.39 14.11 -12.17
C GLY A 115 3.62 14.46 -10.71
N THR A 116 3.14 15.57 -10.22
CA THR A 116 3.37 15.95 -8.82
C THR A 116 2.16 16.63 -8.25
N PHE A 117 1.51 16.01 -7.28
CA PHE A 117 0.43 16.61 -6.52
C PHE A 117 0.92 17.00 -5.14
N ILE A 118 0.67 18.26 -4.80
CA ILE A 118 0.99 18.80 -3.49
C ILE A 118 -0.34 19.13 -2.80
N VAL A 119 -0.54 18.54 -1.64
CA VAL A 119 -1.65 18.85 -0.76
C VAL A 119 -1.13 19.71 0.37
N SER A 120 -1.53 20.99 0.36
CA SER A 120 -1.18 21.95 1.43
C SER A 120 -2.03 21.70 2.67
N MET A 121 -1.40 21.72 3.84
CA MET A 121 -2.04 21.45 5.11
C MET A 121 -1.24 22.06 6.26
N ALA A 122 -1.93 22.68 7.22
CA ALA A 122 -1.27 23.32 8.38
C ALA A 122 -0.75 22.30 9.42
N ASN A 123 -1.15 21.05 9.29
CA ASN A 123 -0.73 19.97 10.18
C ASN A 123 -0.59 18.68 9.37
N THR A 124 0.59 18.13 9.30
CA THR A 124 0.87 16.85 8.64
C THR A 124 0.73 15.66 9.59
N GLY A 125 0.56 15.90 10.89
CA GLY A 125 0.39 14.87 11.90
C GLY A 125 1.48 13.81 11.89
N SER A 126 1.07 12.56 11.85
CA SER A 126 1.97 11.40 11.78
C SER A 126 2.16 10.87 10.34
N ILE A 127 1.84 11.68 9.33
CA ILE A 127 2.03 11.27 7.93
C ILE A 127 3.54 11.29 7.62
N ALA A 128 4.02 10.20 7.07
CA ALA A 128 5.41 10.01 6.65
C ALA A 128 5.49 9.63 5.16
N VAL A 129 6.68 9.73 4.59
CA VAL A 129 6.94 9.20 3.24
C VAL A 129 6.67 7.69 3.22
N GLY A 130 6.01 7.21 2.17
CA GLY A 130 5.59 5.83 2.03
C GLY A 130 4.20 5.53 2.59
N ASP A 131 3.64 6.40 3.42
CA ASP A 131 2.29 6.23 3.94
C ASP A 131 1.22 6.31 2.85
N TYR A 132 0.12 5.61 3.08
CA TYR A 132 -1.06 5.70 2.24
C TYR A 132 -2.06 6.66 2.85
N VAL A 133 -2.59 7.53 2.01
CA VAL A 133 -3.57 8.53 2.41
C VAL A 133 -4.78 8.50 1.47
N ARG A 134 -5.95 8.74 2.04
CA ARG A 134 -7.17 8.96 1.27
C ARG A 134 -7.55 10.43 1.39
N LEU A 135 -7.78 11.04 0.24
CA LEU A 135 -8.37 12.36 0.14
C LEU A 135 -9.90 12.21 0.11
N TYR A 136 -10.62 13.07 0.80
CA TYR A 136 -12.08 13.08 0.75
C TYR A 136 -12.66 14.46 1.05
N ASN A 137 -13.89 14.69 0.58
CA ASN A 137 -14.58 15.97 0.67
C ASN A 137 -13.74 17.14 0.15
N GLN A 138 -13.01 16.93 -0.93
CA GLN A 138 -12.22 17.99 -1.56
C GLN A 138 -13.17 18.92 -2.32
N ALA A 139 -13.37 20.13 -1.81
CA ALA A 139 -14.15 21.14 -2.51
C ALA A 139 -13.31 21.68 -3.68
N GLY A 140 -13.86 21.73 -4.90
CA GLY A 140 -13.15 22.17 -6.09
C GLY A 140 -12.48 21.05 -6.87
N GLU A 141 -11.74 20.15 -6.22
CA GLU A 141 -11.05 19.02 -6.85
C GLU A 141 -11.70 17.68 -6.44
N GLN A 142 -12.99 17.54 -6.74
CA GLN A 142 -13.78 16.39 -6.29
C GLN A 142 -13.35 15.07 -6.95
N GLN A 143 -12.74 15.12 -8.13
CA GLN A 143 -12.26 13.96 -8.87
C GLN A 143 -11.19 13.15 -8.16
N ILE A 144 -10.48 13.74 -7.18
CA ILE A 144 -9.51 13.03 -6.36
C ILE A 144 -10.08 12.52 -5.04
N SER A 145 -11.34 12.87 -4.75
CA SER A 145 -11.99 12.39 -3.52
C SER A 145 -12.27 10.90 -3.58
N GLY A 146 -11.90 10.18 -2.54
CA GLY A 146 -12.10 8.72 -2.44
C GLY A 146 -10.93 7.89 -2.95
N TYR A 147 -10.00 8.46 -3.70
CA TYR A 147 -8.81 7.75 -4.15
C TYR A 147 -7.82 7.53 -3.02
N LEU A 148 -7.06 6.46 -3.17
CA LEU A 148 -5.93 6.13 -2.33
C LEU A 148 -4.66 6.58 -3.03
N PHE A 149 -3.86 7.38 -2.32
CA PHE A 149 -2.58 7.86 -2.80
C PHE A 149 -1.46 7.43 -1.87
N GLN A 150 -0.23 7.42 -2.37
CA GLN A 150 0.95 7.22 -1.56
C GLN A 150 1.77 8.51 -1.48
N VAL A 151 2.26 8.81 -0.27
CA VAL A 151 3.05 9.99 0.02
C VAL A 151 4.49 9.77 -0.40
N THR A 152 5.03 10.66 -1.24
CA THR A 152 6.43 10.61 -1.71
C THR A 152 7.32 11.65 -1.06
N ALA A 153 6.73 12.73 -0.52
CA ALA A 153 7.47 13.71 0.28
C ALA A 153 6.56 14.36 1.33
N VAL A 154 7.15 14.79 2.43
CA VAL A 154 6.47 15.52 3.51
C VAL A 154 7.29 16.75 3.85
N THR A 155 6.65 17.93 3.81
CA THR A 155 7.16 19.15 4.42
C THR A 155 6.35 19.38 5.69
N ALA A 156 6.97 19.17 6.86
CA ALA A 156 6.30 19.16 8.14
C ALA A 156 5.43 20.42 8.36
N ASN A 157 4.15 20.22 8.68
CA ASN A 157 3.16 21.27 8.91
C ASN A 157 2.98 22.27 7.74
N VAL A 158 3.32 21.87 6.53
CA VAL A 158 3.17 22.68 5.30
C VAL A 158 2.44 21.90 4.22
N SER A 159 2.93 20.71 3.86
CA SER A 159 2.36 19.94 2.75
C SER A 159 2.81 18.49 2.74
N ILE A 160 2.06 17.67 2.00
CA ILE A 160 2.47 16.36 1.55
C ILE A 160 2.49 16.34 0.01
N THR A 161 3.43 15.60 -0.57
CA THR A 161 3.48 15.35 -2.01
C THR A 161 2.97 13.93 -2.26
N LEU A 162 2.03 13.82 -3.18
CA LEU A 162 1.47 12.55 -3.64
C LEU A 162 2.15 12.17 -4.95
N GLY A 163 2.80 11.03 -4.95
CA GLY A 163 3.52 10.51 -6.09
C GLY A 163 2.64 9.68 -7.03
N TYR A 164 3.29 9.10 -8.03
CA TYR A 164 2.70 8.10 -8.94
C TYR A 164 1.68 8.62 -9.95
N MET A 165 1.45 9.93 -9.99
CA MET A 165 0.47 10.54 -10.92
C MET A 165 1.14 11.11 -12.19
N ALA A 166 2.42 10.85 -12.42
CA ALA A 166 3.21 11.43 -13.50
C ALA A 166 2.61 11.22 -14.90
N SER A 167 1.94 10.10 -15.10
CA SER A 167 1.34 9.72 -16.38
C SER A 167 -0.15 10.01 -16.47
N SER A 168 -0.76 10.58 -15.44
CA SER A 168 -2.21 10.78 -15.41
C SER A 168 -2.74 11.83 -16.40
N GLY A 169 -1.87 12.70 -16.90
CA GLY A 169 -2.29 13.85 -17.70
C GLY A 169 -3.14 14.87 -16.95
N MET A 170 -3.46 14.62 -15.68
CA MET A 170 -4.30 15.47 -14.86
C MET A 170 -3.56 16.74 -14.44
N THR A 171 -4.17 17.87 -14.61
CA THR A 171 -3.69 19.16 -14.10
C THR A 171 -4.72 19.69 -13.12
N PHE A 172 -4.24 20.19 -11.98
CA PHE A 172 -5.09 20.91 -11.03
C PHE A 172 -4.85 22.40 -11.19
N ALA A 173 -5.92 23.15 -11.30
CA ALA A 173 -5.86 24.58 -11.10
C ALA A 173 -5.43 24.83 -9.64
N ALA A 174 -4.64 25.88 -9.42
CA ALA A 174 -4.21 26.26 -8.08
C ALA A 174 -5.36 26.87 -7.30
N ASP A 175 -6.39 26.10 -7.05
CA ASP A 175 -7.57 26.53 -6.29
C ASP A 175 -7.44 26.19 -4.82
N ALA A 176 -7.93 27.08 -3.98
CA ALA A 176 -8.06 26.84 -2.55
C ALA A 176 -9.10 25.74 -2.31
N THR A 177 -8.68 24.50 -2.41
CA THR A 177 -9.54 23.34 -2.20
C THR A 177 -9.43 22.89 -0.76
N THR A 178 -10.45 23.21 0.02
CA THR A 178 -10.55 22.66 1.37
C THR A 178 -11.10 21.26 1.32
N GLY A 179 -10.55 20.39 2.15
CA GLY A 179 -10.95 19.00 2.27
C GLY A 179 -10.24 18.32 3.41
N PHE A 180 -10.16 17.01 3.35
CA PHE A 180 -9.54 16.20 4.37
C PHE A 180 -8.58 15.17 3.76
N VAL A 181 -7.50 14.94 4.51
CA VAL A 181 -6.54 13.85 4.28
C VAL A 181 -6.61 12.91 5.47
N LYS A 182 -6.74 11.64 5.21
CA LYS A 182 -6.71 10.62 6.26
C LYS A 182 -5.66 9.57 5.90
N LYS A 183 -4.69 9.38 6.80
CA LYS A 183 -3.79 8.23 6.72
C LYS A 183 -4.61 6.96 6.87
N ILE A 184 -4.33 5.98 6.05
CA ILE A 184 -4.96 4.66 6.12
C ILE A 184 -3.90 3.57 5.99
N ILE A 185 -4.20 2.41 6.55
CA ILE A 185 -3.47 1.19 6.25
C ILE A 185 -4.24 0.51 5.12
N PRO A 186 -3.67 0.40 3.92
CA PRO A 186 -4.35 -0.28 2.83
C PRO A 186 -4.51 -1.74 3.15
N ASN A 187 -5.69 -2.30 2.90
CA ASN A 187 -5.86 -3.74 2.94
C ASN A 187 -5.23 -4.34 1.68
N ARG A 188 -3.95 -4.72 1.77
CA ARG A 188 -3.20 -5.33 0.68
C ARG A 188 -3.40 -6.83 0.58
N MET A 189 -3.97 -7.42 1.62
CA MET A 189 -4.13 -8.86 1.65
C MET A 189 -5.33 -9.31 0.86
N TYR A 190 -6.48 -8.59 0.99
CA TYR A 190 -7.67 -8.93 0.24
C TYR A 190 -8.84 -7.98 0.54
N PRO A 191 -9.63 -7.56 -0.48
CA PRO A 191 -9.27 -7.65 -1.88
C PRO A 191 -8.11 -6.72 -2.20
N ARG A 192 -7.10 -7.23 -2.88
CA ARG A 192 -6.05 -6.38 -3.45
C ARG A 192 -6.69 -5.53 -4.53
N LEU A 193 -6.53 -4.24 -4.45
CA LEU A 193 -6.96 -3.33 -5.50
C LEU A 193 -5.94 -2.19 -5.65
N ALA A 194 -5.74 -1.77 -6.88
CA ALA A 194 -4.93 -0.61 -7.21
C ALA A 194 -5.79 0.40 -7.99
N TYR A 195 -5.75 1.67 -7.58
CA TYR A 195 -6.44 2.75 -8.27
C TYR A 195 -5.63 3.16 -9.51
N ILE A 196 -6.29 3.15 -10.67
CA ILE A 196 -5.66 3.44 -11.95
C ILE A 196 -5.52 4.95 -12.12
N ALA A 197 -4.28 5.37 -12.40
CA ALA A 197 -3.95 6.76 -12.74
C ALA A 197 -4.01 7.01 -14.23
N ASN A 198 -3.60 6.04 -15.06
CA ASN A 198 -3.64 6.14 -16.52
C ASN A 198 -3.57 4.74 -17.16
N ILE A 199 -4.10 4.64 -18.38
CA ILE A 199 -3.91 3.51 -19.28
C ILE A 199 -3.46 4.08 -20.64
N THR A 200 -2.33 3.62 -21.13
CA THR A 200 -1.82 4.08 -22.44
C THR A 200 -2.56 3.45 -23.60
N GLN A 201 -2.63 4.14 -24.74
CA GLN A 201 -3.03 3.55 -26.02
C GLN A 201 -1.78 2.94 -26.67
N ALA A 202 -1.64 1.62 -26.60
CA ALA A 202 -0.49 0.88 -27.10
C ALA A 202 -0.86 -0.57 -27.38
N THR A 203 -0.05 -1.28 -28.16
CA THR A 203 -0.20 -2.73 -28.43
C THR A 203 -0.03 -3.58 -27.16
N GLU A 204 0.78 -3.11 -26.26
CA GLU A 204 0.89 -3.60 -24.88
C GLU A 204 0.65 -2.42 -23.94
N ALA A 205 -0.54 -2.34 -23.41
CA ALA A 205 -0.92 -1.20 -22.59
C ALA A 205 -0.12 -1.12 -21.29
N VAL A 206 0.27 0.09 -20.92
CA VAL A 206 0.85 0.38 -19.61
C VAL A 206 -0.22 0.99 -18.72
N ILE A 207 -0.51 0.33 -17.60
CA ILE A 207 -1.44 0.78 -16.58
C ILE A 207 -0.65 1.37 -15.44
N SER A 208 -0.84 2.65 -15.16
CA SER A 208 -0.20 3.36 -14.05
C SER A 208 -1.16 3.51 -12.88
N PHE A 209 -0.64 3.51 -11.66
CA PHE A 209 -1.42 3.54 -10.44
C PHE A 209 -1.12 4.78 -9.58
N THR A 210 -2.05 5.12 -8.69
CA THR A 210 -1.92 6.26 -7.75
C THR A 210 -1.02 5.97 -6.54
N ALA A 211 -0.67 4.71 -6.36
CA ALA A 211 0.21 4.22 -5.29
C ALA A 211 0.97 2.99 -5.80
N GLN A 212 1.94 2.53 -5.04
CA GLN A 212 2.66 1.31 -5.40
C GLN A 212 1.70 0.11 -5.46
N ASN A 213 1.87 -0.70 -6.50
CA ASN A 213 1.16 -1.95 -6.69
C ASN A 213 2.03 -3.14 -6.24
N ASP A 214 1.38 -4.27 -5.98
CA ASP A 214 2.01 -5.53 -5.59
C ASP A 214 1.68 -6.66 -6.58
N PHE A 215 1.31 -6.31 -7.81
CA PHE A 215 1.12 -7.29 -8.87
C PHE A 215 2.44 -7.94 -9.27
N THR A 216 2.34 -9.15 -9.84
CA THR A 216 3.49 -9.91 -10.28
C THR A 216 3.38 -10.30 -11.76
N PRO A 217 4.49 -10.41 -12.51
CA PRO A 217 4.45 -10.89 -13.89
C PRO A 217 3.79 -12.26 -13.98
N GLY A 218 2.92 -12.44 -14.97
CA GLY A 218 2.11 -13.63 -15.17
C GLY A 218 0.76 -13.63 -14.44
N GLU A 219 0.54 -12.74 -13.49
CA GLU A 219 -0.74 -12.60 -12.79
C GLU A 219 -1.82 -12.07 -13.76
N ILE A 220 -3.06 -12.54 -13.57
CA ILE A 220 -4.22 -12.01 -14.30
C ILE A 220 -4.93 -11.00 -13.43
N ILE A 221 -5.17 -9.81 -13.98
CA ILE A 221 -5.88 -8.72 -13.32
C ILE A 221 -7.14 -8.36 -14.08
N GLY A 222 -8.20 -8.08 -13.35
CA GLY A 222 -9.45 -7.54 -13.88
C GLY A 222 -9.45 -6.02 -13.84
N LEU A 223 -9.83 -5.38 -14.93
CA LEU A 223 -9.92 -3.94 -15.04
C LEU A 223 -11.35 -3.48 -14.82
N ARG A 224 -11.51 -2.43 -14.06
CA ARG A 224 -12.76 -1.71 -13.89
C ARG A 224 -12.56 -0.26 -14.27
N VAL A 225 -13.02 0.11 -15.44
CA VAL A 225 -12.97 1.47 -15.95
C VAL A 225 -14.39 1.98 -16.06
N PRO A 226 -14.83 2.90 -15.18
CA PRO A 226 -16.21 3.37 -15.18
C PRO A 226 -16.47 4.28 -16.39
N PHE A 227 -17.71 4.28 -16.85
CA PHE A 227 -18.19 5.30 -17.78
C PHE A 227 -18.31 6.63 -17.03
N ILE A 228 -17.69 7.69 -17.54
CA ILE A 228 -17.73 9.02 -16.92
C ILE A 228 -18.92 9.80 -17.49
N SER A 229 -18.89 10.12 -18.77
CA SER A 229 -19.99 10.77 -19.46
C SER A 229 -19.82 10.67 -21.00
N SER A 230 -20.82 11.02 -21.74
CA SER A 230 -20.74 11.07 -23.22
C SER A 230 -19.82 12.19 -23.73
N THR A 231 -19.56 13.21 -22.91
CA THR A 231 -18.67 14.34 -23.23
C THR A 231 -17.25 14.16 -22.69
N GLU A 232 -17.03 13.20 -21.80
CA GLU A 232 -15.75 12.84 -21.23
C GLU A 232 -15.54 11.33 -21.43
N PRO A 233 -15.22 10.92 -22.67
CA PRO A 233 -14.96 9.52 -22.93
C PRO A 233 -13.73 9.08 -22.14
N THR A 234 -13.87 7.98 -21.45
CA THR A 234 -12.77 7.23 -20.87
C THR A 234 -12.64 5.93 -21.62
N MET A 235 -11.54 5.22 -21.46
CA MET A 235 -11.26 3.92 -22.09
C MET A 235 -12.25 2.84 -21.59
N ILE A 236 -13.56 3.06 -21.83
CA ILE A 236 -14.62 2.15 -21.35
C ILE A 236 -14.51 0.75 -21.96
N GLU A 237 -13.86 0.64 -23.11
CA GLU A 237 -13.61 -0.62 -23.80
C GLU A 237 -12.74 -1.55 -22.95
N ALA A 238 -11.90 -1.00 -22.05
CA ALA A 238 -11.11 -1.76 -21.10
C ALA A 238 -11.92 -2.24 -19.88
N ASN A 239 -13.18 -1.78 -19.72
CA ASN A 239 -13.98 -2.15 -18.57
C ASN A 239 -14.35 -3.63 -18.58
N ASN A 240 -14.17 -4.31 -17.45
CA ASN A 240 -14.45 -5.73 -17.25
C ASN A 240 -13.55 -6.68 -18.08
N LEU A 241 -12.45 -6.20 -18.63
CA LEU A 241 -11.46 -7.07 -19.25
C LEU A 241 -10.57 -7.70 -18.20
N GLU A 242 -10.18 -8.94 -18.45
CA GLU A 242 -9.12 -9.65 -17.75
C GLU A 242 -7.87 -9.60 -18.61
N VAL A 243 -6.76 -9.18 -18.03
CA VAL A 243 -5.50 -8.99 -18.73
C VAL A 243 -4.36 -9.62 -17.93
N ARG A 244 -3.34 -10.11 -18.62
CA ARG A 244 -2.15 -10.68 -18.00
C ARG A 244 -1.08 -9.61 -17.83
N VAL A 245 -0.51 -9.55 -16.65
CA VAL A 245 0.66 -8.72 -16.36
C VAL A 245 1.89 -9.30 -17.04
N LEU A 246 2.53 -8.53 -17.92
CA LEU A 246 3.77 -8.90 -18.61
C LEU A 246 4.99 -8.45 -17.80
N SER A 247 4.96 -7.23 -17.28
CA SER A 247 6.03 -6.68 -16.46
C SER A 247 5.49 -5.70 -15.43
N VAL A 248 6.28 -5.46 -14.38
CA VAL A 248 5.95 -4.55 -13.29
C VAL A 248 7.08 -3.53 -13.14
N THR A 249 6.73 -2.27 -12.99
CA THR A 249 7.67 -1.19 -12.68
C THR A 249 7.21 -0.50 -11.40
N ASN A 250 7.98 -0.64 -10.34
CA ASN A 250 7.80 0.08 -9.08
C ASN A 250 9.08 0.83 -8.73
N SER A 251 8.97 2.11 -8.47
CA SER A 251 10.04 2.98 -8.00
C SER A 251 9.49 3.95 -6.95
N ALA A 252 10.30 4.86 -6.48
CA ALA A 252 9.85 5.89 -5.53
C ALA A 252 8.76 6.82 -6.11
N THR A 253 8.60 6.90 -7.44
CA THR A 253 7.69 7.85 -8.10
C THR A 253 6.83 7.21 -9.20
N VAL A 254 7.11 5.97 -9.60
CA VAL A 254 6.39 5.26 -10.66
C VAL A 254 5.87 3.94 -10.13
N SER A 255 4.61 3.68 -10.39
CA SER A 255 3.98 2.39 -10.15
C SER A 255 3.13 2.04 -11.35
N SER A 256 3.53 1.01 -12.10
CA SER A 256 2.81 0.59 -13.31
C SER A 256 3.01 -0.89 -13.59
N VAL A 257 2.13 -1.40 -14.43
CA VAL A 257 2.24 -2.73 -15.04
C VAL A 257 2.08 -2.59 -16.56
N THR A 258 2.82 -3.39 -17.31
CA THR A 258 2.56 -3.61 -18.73
C THR A 258 1.70 -4.86 -18.86
N VAL A 259 0.66 -4.82 -19.66
CA VAL A 259 -0.30 -5.92 -19.84
C VAL A 259 -0.43 -6.35 -21.30
N ASP A 260 -0.91 -7.57 -21.52
CA ASP A 260 -1.14 -8.19 -22.83
C ASP A 260 -2.42 -7.67 -23.53
N LEU A 261 -2.72 -6.38 -23.39
CA LEU A 261 -3.91 -5.75 -23.95
C LEU A 261 -3.52 -4.74 -25.02
N ASP A 262 -4.03 -4.93 -26.25
CA ASP A 262 -3.93 -3.92 -27.30
C ASP A 262 -5.05 -2.90 -27.15
N THR A 263 -4.67 -1.67 -26.80
CA THR A 263 -5.58 -0.51 -26.62
C THR A 263 -5.44 0.53 -27.72
N THR A 264 -4.73 0.24 -28.82
CA THR A 264 -4.48 1.21 -29.90
C THR A 264 -5.76 1.72 -30.55
N GLY A 265 -6.83 0.90 -30.58
CA GLY A 265 -8.14 1.25 -31.10
C GLY A 265 -9.14 1.74 -30.04
N PHE A 266 -8.75 1.83 -28.79
CA PHE A 266 -9.65 2.24 -27.72
C PHE A 266 -9.71 3.77 -27.61
N THR A 267 -10.75 4.26 -26.97
CA THR A 267 -10.82 5.66 -26.55
C THR A 267 -9.70 5.97 -25.55
N ALA A 268 -9.09 7.15 -25.63
CA ALA A 268 -8.05 7.53 -24.69
C ALA A 268 -8.56 7.51 -23.24
N PHE A 269 -7.74 7.03 -22.32
CA PHE A 269 -8.06 7.09 -20.91
C PHE A 269 -8.09 8.55 -20.44
N ALA A 270 -9.13 8.90 -19.70
CA ALA A 270 -9.25 10.21 -19.07
C ALA A 270 -9.73 10.08 -17.63
N PHE A 271 -9.23 10.96 -16.77
CA PHE A 271 -9.81 11.15 -15.45
C PHE A 271 -11.11 11.93 -15.52
N ALA A 272 -11.99 11.69 -14.54
CA ALA A 272 -13.16 12.53 -14.37
C ALA A 272 -12.75 13.98 -14.07
N THR A 273 -13.52 14.95 -14.57
CA THR A 273 -13.42 16.35 -14.12
C THR A 273 -14.12 16.52 -12.77
N SER A 274 -13.90 17.64 -12.09
CA SER A 274 -14.61 17.95 -10.84
C SER A 274 -16.12 17.93 -11.00
N ALA A 275 -16.63 18.40 -12.13
CA ALA A 275 -18.07 18.45 -12.40
C ALA A 275 -18.68 17.05 -12.53
N THR A 276 -18.00 16.14 -13.22
CA THR A 276 -18.47 14.75 -13.38
C THR A 276 -18.23 13.90 -12.15
N ALA A 277 -17.16 14.14 -11.39
CA ALA A 277 -16.92 13.48 -10.11
C ALA A 277 -18.01 13.83 -9.09
N ALA A 278 -18.52 15.06 -9.11
CA ALA A 278 -19.66 15.48 -8.29
C ALA A 278 -20.93 14.65 -8.55
N ALA A 279 -21.07 14.08 -9.75
CA ALA A 279 -22.15 13.16 -10.10
C ALA A 279 -21.97 11.72 -9.60
N GLY A 280 -20.90 11.41 -8.87
CA GLY A 280 -20.68 10.13 -8.20
C GLY A 280 -19.98 9.07 -9.04
N VAL A 281 -19.09 9.46 -9.95
CA VAL A 281 -18.29 8.51 -10.73
C VAL A 281 -17.29 7.76 -9.85
N SER A 282 -17.30 6.44 -9.95
CA SER A 282 -16.35 5.59 -9.23
C SER A 282 -14.94 5.66 -9.82
N PRO A 283 -13.87 5.52 -9.02
CA PRO A 283 -12.51 5.40 -9.53
C PRO A 283 -12.32 4.21 -10.44
N ALA A 284 -11.43 4.33 -11.43
CA ALA A 284 -10.93 3.17 -12.17
C ALA A 284 -9.99 2.34 -11.28
N ILE A 285 -10.13 1.01 -11.30
CA ILE A 285 -9.35 0.10 -10.47
C ILE A 285 -8.90 -1.12 -11.24
N ALA A 286 -7.79 -1.71 -10.80
CA ALA A 286 -7.32 -3.03 -11.18
C ALA A 286 -7.30 -3.95 -9.95
N VAL A 287 -7.71 -5.20 -10.12
CA VAL A 287 -7.75 -6.22 -9.06
C VAL A 287 -7.27 -7.57 -9.59
N PRO A 288 -6.68 -8.43 -8.75
CA PRO A 288 -6.36 -9.80 -9.16
C PRO A 288 -7.63 -10.54 -9.57
N SER A 289 -7.63 -11.11 -10.76
CA SER A 289 -8.78 -11.85 -11.29
C SER A 289 -8.65 -13.36 -11.04
N ALA A 290 -7.44 -13.90 -11.08
CA ALA A 290 -7.17 -15.33 -10.91
C ALA A 290 -7.45 -15.89 -9.52
N SER A 291 -7.82 -15.06 -8.57
CA SER A 291 -8.21 -15.48 -7.22
C SER A 291 -9.65 -16.02 -7.11
N GLY A 292 -10.31 -16.34 -8.23
CA GLY A 292 -11.70 -16.80 -8.26
C GLY A 292 -12.72 -15.66 -8.23
N VAL A 293 -12.26 -14.43 -8.38
CA VAL A 293 -13.14 -13.26 -8.43
C VAL A 293 -13.78 -13.18 -9.80
N VAL A 294 -15.07 -13.29 -9.83
CA VAL A 294 -15.84 -12.98 -11.03
C VAL A 294 -15.92 -11.46 -11.14
N PRO A 295 -15.45 -10.84 -12.26
CA PRO A 295 -15.65 -9.41 -12.50
C PRO A 295 -17.14 -9.09 -12.35
N PHE A 296 -17.45 -8.07 -11.59
CA PHE A 296 -18.83 -7.68 -11.36
C PHE A 296 -19.41 -7.06 -12.64
N ASN A 297 -20.34 -7.73 -13.26
CA ASN A 297 -21.14 -7.23 -14.38
C ASN A 297 -22.27 -6.33 -13.86
N GLY A 298 -21.92 -5.23 -13.22
CA GLY A 298 -22.90 -4.33 -12.62
C GLY A 298 -23.56 -3.42 -13.66
N SER A 299 -24.88 -3.39 -13.62
CA SER A 299 -25.67 -2.30 -14.22
C SER A 299 -25.25 -0.98 -13.57
N ALA A 300 -25.20 0.10 -14.36
CA ALA A 300 -24.77 1.44 -13.94
C ALA A 300 -25.60 2.07 -12.79
N THR A 301 -26.62 1.39 -12.31
CA THR A 301 -27.55 1.88 -11.28
C THR A 301 -27.31 1.32 -9.88
N ILE A 302 -26.37 0.40 -9.70
CA ILE A 302 -26.03 -0.17 -8.39
C ILE A 302 -24.69 0.42 -7.95
N PRO A 303 -24.55 0.87 -6.68
CA PRO A 303 -23.24 1.22 -6.13
C PRO A 303 -22.30 0.05 -6.38
N GLN A 304 -21.29 0.27 -7.21
CA GLN A 304 -20.51 -0.83 -7.75
C GLN A 304 -19.51 -1.24 -6.69
N GLN A 305 -19.70 -2.43 -6.16
CA GLN A 305 -18.66 -3.07 -5.39
C GLN A 305 -17.44 -3.28 -6.32
N PRO A 306 -16.23 -2.96 -5.88
CA PRO A 306 -15.03 -3.29 -6.61
C PRO A 306 -15.02 -4.77 -6.96
N PRO A 307 -14.56 -5.17 -8.17
CA PRO A 307 -14.32 -6.58 -8.45
C PRO A 307 -13.53 -7.19 -7.30
N GLY A 308 -13.93 -8.33 -6.81
CA GLY A 308 -13.26 -9.00 -5.71
C GLY A 308 -13.87 -8.82 -4.32
N THR A 309 -14.81 -7.94 -4.14
CA THR A 309 -15.46 -7.81 -2.81
C THR A 309 -16.35 -9.00 -2.45
N ASN A 310 -16.79 -9.78 -3.43
CA ASN A 310 -17.59 -11.00 -3.17
C ASN A 310 -16.76 -12.17 -2.63
N LEU A 311 -15.44 -12.08 -2.65
CA LEU A 311 -14.59 -13.11 -2.08
C LEU A 311 -14.38 -12.97 -0.58
N LEU A 312 -14.84 -11.90 0.03
CA LEU A 312 -14.93 -11.84 1.48
C LEU A 312 -15.81 -12.98 2.03
N ASP A 313 -16.75 -13.44 1.24
CA ASP A 313 -17.56 -14.62 1.58
C ASP A 313 -16.78 -15.93 1.46
N ALA A 314 -15.85 -16.04 0.54
CA ALA A 314 -15.04 -17.25 0.36
C ALA A 314 -13.94 -17.40 1.41
N PHE A 315 -13.46 -16.31 1.97
CA PHE A 315 -12.51 -16.32 3.08
C PHE A 315 -13.21 -16.33 4.43
N ASP A 316 -14.50 -16.69 4.43
CA ASP A 316 -15.20 -17.03 5.64
C ASP A 316 -14.90 -16.00 6.73
N ASN A 317 -15.62 -14.94 6.84
CA ASN A 317 -15.65 -13.97 7.96
C ASN A 317 -14.62 -14.18 9.10
N ARG A 318 -13.45 -14.76 8.78
CA ARG A 318 -12.42 -15.03 9.77
C ARG A 318 -11.75 -13.72 10.09
N ASN A 319 -11.94 -13.34 11.32
CA ASN A 319 -11.12 -12.29 11.92
C ASN A 319 -9.67 -12.78 11.89
N CYS A 320 -8.91 -12.35 10.92
CA CYS A 320 -7.48 -12.66 10.80
C CYS A 320 -6.67 -11.51 11.36
N GLN A 321 -5.59 -11.85 12.03
CA GLN A 321 -4.64 -10.86 12.48
C GLN A 321 -3.69 -10.49 11.34
N ILE A 322 -3.39 -9.22 11.22
CA ILE A 322 -2.37 -8.70 10.31
C ILE A 322 -1.21 -8.18 11.15
N ILE A 323 -0.01 -8.51 10.71
CA ILE A 323 1.22 -7.96 11.24
C ILE A 323 1.77 -7.02 10.15
N HIS A 324 1.66 -5.73 10.39
CA HIS A 324 2.29 -4.72 9.54
C HIS A 324 3.73 -4.54 9.96
N LEU A 325 4.65 -4.82 9.05
CA LEU A 325 6.07 -4.55 9.17
C LEU A 325 6.35 -3.20 8.54
N GLY A 326 6.58 -2.17 9.34
CA GLY A 326 6.81 -0.82 8.82
C GLY A 326 8.15 -0.69 8.08
N ALA A 327 8.23 0.27 7.17
CA ALA A 327 9.44 0.51 6.37
C ALA A 327 10.68 0.83 7.22
N GLY A 328 10.51 1.34 8.43
CA GLY A 328 11.61 1.59 9.37
C GLY A 328 12.41 0.35 9.75
N LEU A 329 11.80 -0.85 9.68
CA LEU A 329 12.52 -2.12 9.94
C LEU A 329 13.57 -2.43 8.86
N PHE A 330 13.42 -1.85 7.66
CA PHE A 330 14.24 -2.11 6.48
C PHE A 330 15.13 -0.91 6.11
N ASN A 331 14.89 0.27 6.69
CA ASN A 331 15.57 1.53 6.37
C ASN A 331 16.08 2.24 7.63
N VAL A 332 16.98 1.61 8.38
CA VAL A 332 17.65 2.27 9.51
C VAL A 332 18.87 3.03 8.98
N ALA A 333 19.18 4.20 9.55
CA ALA A 333 20.23 5.10 9.07
C ALA A 333 21.65 4.49 8.91
N SER A 334 21.90 3.34 9.54
CA SER A 334 23.14 2.55 9.42
C SER A 334 22.93 1.21 8.73
N PHE A 335 21.75 0.99 8.16
CA PHE A 335 21.35 -0.28 7.60
C PHE A 335 20.27 -0.04 6.55
N ALA A 336 20.48 -0.51 5.35
CA ALA A 336 19.48 -0.57 4.30
C ALA A 336 19.35 -2.02 3.84
N ALA A 337 18.15 -2.59 3.94
CA ALA A 337 17.86 -3.85 3.30
C ALA A 337 17.73 -3.63 1.79
N ASP A 338 18.17 -4.58 1.00
CA ASP A 338 18.02 -4.55 -0.44
C ASP A 338 16.70 -5.18 -0.90
N ALA A 339 16.22 -4.74 -2.06
CA ALA A 339 15.19 -5.49 -2.76
C ALA A 339 15.74 -6.89 -3.08
N GLU A 340 14.87 -7.92 -2.95
CA GLU A 340 15.20 -9.34 -3.07
C GLU A 340 15.75 -10.01 -1.80
N ASP A 341 16.05 -9.27 -0.76
CA ASP A 341 16.39 -9.86 0.53
C ASP A 341 15.25 -10.74 1.06
N VAL A 342 15.63 -11.92 1.54
CA VAL A 342 14.69 -12.88 2.12
C VAL A 342 14.72 -12.81 3.64
N TRP A 343 13.55 -12.68 4.22
CA TRP A 343 13.34 -12.61 5.65
C TRP A 343 12.41 -13.74 6.12
N MET A 344 12.67 -14.22 7.33
CA MET A 344 11.78 -15.12 8.05
C MET A 344 11.04 -14.34 9.13
N TRP A 345 9.77 -14.66 9.32
CA TRP A 345 8.98 -14.11 10.40
C TRP A 345 8.31 -15.22 11.22
N GLN A 346 8.09 -14.94 12.48
CA GLN A 346 7.42 -15.83 13.42
C GLN A 346 6.58 -15.00 14.39
N ALA A 347 5.38 -15.47 14.68
CA ALA A 347 4.46 -14.89 15.62
C ALA A 347 4.12 -15.92 16.71
N TYR A 348 4.08 -15.45 17.93
CA TYR A 348 3.89 -16.29 19.11
C TYR A 348 2.78 -15.76 19.99
N LYS A 349 2.11 -16.67 20.69
CA LYS A 349 1.17 -16.39 21.76
C LYS A 349 1.74 -16.91 23.06
N TYR A 350 1.62 -16.13 24.14
CA TYR A 350 1.83 -16.65 25.48
C TYR A 350 0.61 -17.50 25.84
N ASP A 351 0.82 -18.68 26.40
CA ASP A 351 -0.28 -19.42 27.02
C ASP A 351 -0.79 -18.57 28.19
N ASP A 352 -2.02 -18.11 28.06
CA ASP A 352 -2.75 -17.55 29.19
C ASP A 352 -2.99 -18.74 30.17
N TYR A 353 -2.04 -18.96 31.06
CA TYR A 353 -2.34 -19.75 32.26
C TYR A 353 -3.46 -18.99 32.95
N GLN A 354 -4.69 -19.42 32.72
CA GLN A 354 -5.75 -19.08 33.62
C GLN A 354 -5.31 -19.59 34.98
N SER A 355 -4.99 -18.66 35.88
CA SER A 355 -4.87 -18.98 37.27
C SER A 355 -6.18 -19.61 37.69
N PHE A 356 -6.18 -20.90 37.89
CA PHE A 356 -7.26 -21.59 38.64
C PHE A 356 -7.19 -21.02 40.05
N THR A 357 -7.96 -19.98 40.33
CA THR A 357 -8.31 -19.54 41.68
C THR A 357 -9.69 -20.07 42.02
#